data_bda9f73802f1b4fa8682c989a020aac5
#
_entry.id   bda9f73802f1b4fa8682c989a020aac5
#
_cell.length_a   1.000
_cell.length_b   1.000
_cell.length_c   1.000
_cell.angle_alpha   90.00
_cell.angle_beta   90.00
_cell.angle_gamma   90.00
#
_symmetry.space_group_name_H-M   'P 1'
#
loop_
_entity.id
_entity.type
_entity.pdbx_description
1 polymer ?
#
loop_
_entity_poly.entity_id
_entity_poly.type
_entity_poly.pdbx_seq_one_letter_code
_entity_poly.pdbx_strand_id
1 'polypeptide(L)'
;KEYNFITGELYFKDTHLPSMFDRGRCTLDIDVKTLMMVDSLEMTDADREIIAYTCRNAKADKIIITHGTDTMVKTAKFLAEDQMNKTIVITGAMIPYAFGTSSDGFFNLGSALAFVQVLSPGVYIVMNGKFYHWNKVRKNRDTGYFESLE
;
A
#
# COMPACT_ATOMS: atom_id res chain seq x y z
N LYS A 1 -3.07 1.11 11.59
CA LYS A 1 -2.78 1.04 13.05
C LYS A 1 -3.58 2.11 13.79
N GLU A 2 -3.96 1.83 15.00
CA GLU A 2 -4.54 2.76 15.97
C GLU A 2 -3.61 2.91 17.18
N TYR A 3 -3.81 3.96 17.97
CA TYR A 3 -3.00 4.26 19.15
C TYR A 3 -3.77 3.93 20.42
N ASN A 4 -3.17 3.15 21.29
CA ASN A 4 -3.71 2.89 22.62
C ASN A 4 -3.25 3.97 23.60
N PHE A 5 -4.15 4.85 23.99
CA PHE A 5 -3.84 5.96 24.91
C PHE A 5 -3.45 5.52 26.32
N ILE A 6 -3.75 4.26 26.69
CA ILE A 6 -3.42 3.74 28.03
C ILE A 6 -2.02 3.15 28.03
N THR A 7 -1.67 2.34 27.02
CA THR A 7 -0.37 1.65 26.95
C THR A 7 0.70 2.43 26.18
N GLY A 8 0.30 3.42 25.39
CA GLY A 8 1.20 4.18 24.53
C GLY A 8 1.65 3.41 23.28
N GLU A 9 1.01 2.30 22.97
CA GLU A 9 1.40 1.41 21.89
C GLU A 9 0.51 1.56 20.64
N LEU A 10 1.07 1.28 19.47
CA LEU A 10 0.31 1.14 18.23
C LEU A 10 -0.17 -0.31 18.09
N TYR A 11 -1.44 -0.48 17.78
CA TYR A 11 -2.04 -1.80 17.54
C TYR A 11 -2.84 -1.83 16.24
N PHE A 12 -3.09 -3.03 15.72
CA PHE A 12 -3.95 -3.22 14.56
C PHE A 12 -5.41 -3.38 14.99
N LYS A 13 -6.30 -2.75 14.24
CA LYS A 13 -7.74 -2.89 14.31
C LYS A 13 -8.28 -3.07 12.90
N ASP A 14 -9.59 -3.12 12.72
CA ASP A 14 -10.23 -3.24 11.42
C ASP A 14 -9.73 -2.19 10.43
N THR A 15 -9.78 -2.54 9.14
CA THR A 15 -9.36 -1.64 8.09
C THR A 15 -10.19 -0.35 8.05
N HIS A 16 -9.53 0.77 7.82
CA HIS A 16 -10.18 2.06 7.62
C HIS A 16 -10.64 2.30 6.17
N LEU A 17 -10.30 1.41 5.24
CA LEU A 17 -10.53 1.63 3.80
C LEU A 17 -11.99 1.95 3.45
N PRO A 18 -13.02 1.24 3.96
CA PRO A 18 -14.41 1.59 3.65
C PRO A 18 -14.75 3.04 4.03
N SER A 19 -14.37 3.47 5.23
CA SER A 19 -14.62 4.86 5.67
C SER A 19 -13.81 5.90 4.88
N MET A 20 -12.63 5.53 4.41
CA MET A 20 -11.83 6.39 3.54
C MET A 20 -12.48 6.55 2.17
N PHE A 21 -13.04 5.50 1.60
CA PHE A 21 -13.78 5.57 0.33
C PHE A 21 -15.04 6.41 0.45
N ASP A 22 -15.82 6.21 1.51
CA ASP A 22 -17.02 7.01 1.79
C ASP A 22 -16.67 8.50 1.95
N ARG A 23 -15.67 8.80 2.75
CA ARG A 23 -15.19 10.17 2.95
C ARG A 23 -14.68 10.82 1.66
N GLY A 24 -13.99 10.04 0.82
CA GLY A 24 -13.51 10.45 -0.49
C GLY A 24 -14.60 10.51 -1.55
N ARG A 25 -15.85 10.13 -1.24
CA ARG A 25 -16.95 10.00 -2.20
C ARG A 25 -16.53 9.17 -3.41
N CYS A 26 -15.79 8.09 -3.15
CA CYS A 26 -15.30 7.21 -4.20
C CYS A 26 -16.45 6.50 -4.88
N THR A 27 -16.50 6.56 -6.21
CA THR A 27 -17.54 5.91 -7.03
C THR A 27 -17.03 4.69 -7.78
N LEU A 28 -15.77 4.30 -7.54
CA LEU A 28 -15.21 3.09 -8.14
C LEU A 28 -15.81 1.86 -7.49
N ASP A 29 -16.00 0.81 -8.28
CA ASP A 29 -16.38 -0.51 -7.78
C ASP A 29 -15.11 -1.19 -7.23
N ILE A 30 -15.04 -1.31 -5.91
CA ILE A 30 -13.84 -1.77 -5.19
C ILE A 30 -14.20 -2.94 -4.29
N ASP A 31 -13.54 -4.08 -4.52
CA ASP A 31 -13.57 -5.22 -3.61
C ASP A 31 -12.40 -5.10 -2.62
N VAL A 32 -12.72 -5.06 -1.32
CA VAL A 32 -11.73 -4.92 -0.24
C VAL A 32 -11.53 -6.24 0.47
N LYS A 33 -10.29 -6.70 0.52
CA LYS A 33 -9.91 -7.92 1.21
C LYS A 33 -8.75 -7.67 2.17
N THR A 34 -8.96 -7.92 3.45
CA THR A 34 -7.88 -7.93 4.44
C THR A 34 -7.18 -9.28 4.41
N LEU A 35 -5.91 -9.31 4.05
CA LEU A 35 -5.11 -10.54 4.00
C LEU A 35 -4.45 -10.83 5.34
N MET A 36 -3.90 -9.80 5.97
CA MET A 36 -3.18 -9.90 7.23
C MET A 36 -3.07 -8.53 7.89
N MET A 37 -2.81 -8.53 9.19
CA MET A 37 -2.54 -7.34 9.98
C MET A 37 -1.17 -7.49 10.64
N VAL A 38 -0.11 -7.24 9.88
CA VAL A 38 1.28 -7.42 10.29
C VAL A 38 2.07 -6.12 10.09
N ASP A 39 3.00 -5.84 10.99
CA ASP A 39 3.98 -4.79 10.75
C ASP A 39 4.90 -5.20 9.60
N SER A 40 5.18 -4.26 8.68
CA SER A 40 6.01 -4.59 7.52
C SER A 40 7.44 -4.99 7.90
N LEU A 41 7.94 -4.56 9.05
CA LEU A 41 9.24 -5.00 9.57
C LEU A 41 9.24 -6.46 10.01
N GLU A 42 8.09 -6.99 10.42
CA GLU A 42 7.91 -8.39 10.84
C GLU A 42 7.47 -9.30 9.69
N MET A 43 7.13 -8.72 8.54
CA MET A 43 6.65 -9.47 7.38
C MET A 43 7.71 -10.39 6.80
N THR A 44 7.34 -11.66 6.64
CA THR A 44 8.18 -12.71 6.07
C THR A 44 7.98 -12.86 4.56
N ASP A 45 8.82 -13.66 3.91
CA ASP A 45 8.61 -13.98 2.49
C ASP A 45 7.42 -14.94 2.29
N ALA A 46 7.05 -15.74 3.32
CA ALA A 46 5.80 -16.51 3.30
C ALA A 46 4.56 -15.60 3.27
N ASP A 47 4.59 -14.49 4.01
CA ASP A 47 3.52 -13.49 3.96
C ASP A 47 3.43 -12.83 2.58
N ARG A 48 4.57 -12.55 1.95
CA ARG A 48 4.63 -12.00 0.59
C ARG A 48 4.10 -12.98 -0.44
N GLU A 49 4.33 -14.28 -0.25
CA GLU A 49 3.74 -15.32 -1.13
C GLU A 49 2.21 -15.35 -1.01
N ILE A 50 1.64 -15.15 0.18
CA ILE A 50 0.18 -15.03 0.35
C ILE A 50 -0.35 -13.83 -0.46
N ILE A 51 0.36 -12.71 -0.43
CA ILE A 51 0.00 -11.52 -1.23
C ILE A 51 0.10 -11.85 -2.73
N ALA A 52 1.19 -12.45 -3.18
CA ALA A 52 1.41 -12.82 -4.58
C ALA A 52 0.36 -13.80 -5.07
N TYR A 53 0.08 -14.85 -4.31
CA TYR A 53 -0.96 -15.82 -4.62
C TYR A 53 -2.33 -15.15 -4.76
N THR A 54 -2.67 -14.24 -3.87
CA THR A 54 -3.94 -13.51 -3.93
C THR A 54 -4.02 -12.63 -5.18
N CYS A 55 -2.94 -11.93 -5.51
CA CYS A 55 -2.88 -11.11 -6.73
C CYS A 55 -3.01 -11.98 -8.00
N ARG A 56 -2.33 -13.11 -8.08
CA ARG A 56 -2.43 -14.04 -9.23
C ARG A 56 -3.85 -14.50 -9.47
N ASN A 57 -4.57 -14.84 -8.39
CA ASN A 57 -5.92 -15.43 -8.46
C ASN A 57 -7.04 -14.37 -8.41
N ALA A 58 -6.74 -13.10 -8.25
CA ALA A 58 -7.73 -12.04 -8.31
C ALA A 58 -8.33 -11.97 -9.73
N LYS A 59 -9.66 -11.76 -9.80
CA LYS A 59 -10.33 -11.52 -11.10
C LYS A 59 -9.98 -10.14 -11.67
N ALA A 60 -9.73 -9.17 -10.79
CA ALA A 60 -9.36 -7.82 -11.18
C ALA A 60 -7.94 -7.77 -11.74
N ASP A 61 -7.74 -6.96 -12.78
CA ASP A 61 -6.43 -6.67 -13.37
C ASP A 61 -5.77 -5.45 -12.75
N LYS A 62 -6.51 -4.67 -11.96
CA LYS A 62 -6.05 -3.48 -11.26
C LYS A 62 -6.16 -3.72 -9.76
N ILE A 63 -5.01 -3.70 -9.09
CA ILE A 63 -4.90 -4.10 -7.68
C ILE A 63 -4.17 -3.01 -6.92
N ILE A 64 -4.71 -2.61 -5.77
CA ILE A 64 -4.02 -1.78 -4.81
C ILE A 64 -3.75 -2.59 -3.55
N ILE A 65 -2.53 -2.49 -3.05
CA ILE A 65 -2.11 -3.11 -1.80
C ILE A 65 -1.76 -2.00 -0.81
N THR A 66 -2.45 -1.97 0.31
CA THR A 66 -2.04 -1.11 1.44
C THR A 66 -1.04 -1.84 2.31
N HIS A 67 0.09 -1.23 2.56
CA HIS A 67 1.27 -1.88 3.13
C HIS A 67 2.03 -0.92 4.06
N GLY A 68 2.70 -1.46 5.05
CA GLY A 68 3.64 -0.67 5.85
C GLY A 68 4.83 -0.18 5.01
N THR A 69 5.29 1.02 5.28
CA THR A 69 6.25 1.70 4.40
C THR A 69 7.68 1.16 4.45
N ASP A 70 8.07 0.44 5.53
CA ASP A 70 9.47 0.09 5.76
C ASP A 70 9.99 -1.01 4.82
N THR A 71 9.15 -1.98 4.46
CA THR A 71 9.52 -3.05 3.53
C THR A 71 8.67 -3.10 2.26
N MET A 72 7.96 -2.02 1.97
CA MET A 72 7.11 -1.87 0.78
C MET A 72 7.89 -2.15 -0.53
N VAL A 73 9.11 -1.64 -0.64
CA VAL A 73 9.98 -1.87 -1.82
C VAL A 73 10.36 -3.34 -1.96
N LYS A 74 10.63 -4.03 -0.84
CA LYS A 74 10.92 -5.47 -0.84
C LYS A 74 9.71 -6.28 -1.35
N THR A 75 8.51 -5.92 -0.89
CA THR A 75 7.28 -6.58 -1.36
C THR A 75 7.01 -6.28 -2.84
N ALA A 76 7.26 -5.05 -3.30
CA ALA A 76 7.12 -4.70 -4.71
C ALA A 76 8.06 -5.53 -5.60
N LYS A 77 9.31 -5.70 -5.19
CA LYS A 77 10.27 -6.57 -5.89
C LYS A 77 9.78 -8.01 -5.94
N PHE A 78 9.34 -8.57 -4.83
CA PHE A 78 8.83 -9.93 -4.74
C PHE A 78 7.67 -10.18 -5.71
N LEU A 79 6.71 -9.25 -5.76
CA LEU A 79 5.57 -9.34 -6.67
C LEU A 79 5.96 -9.20 -8.15
N ALA A 80 6.98 -8.41 -8.45
CA ALA A 80 7.44 -8.20 -9.81
C ALA A 80 8.10 -9.46 -10.43
N GLU A 81 8.67 -10.33 -9.61
CA GLU A 81 9.26 -11.59 -10.05
C GLU A 81 8.25 -12.55 -10.69
N ASP A 82 6.98 -12.44 -10.31
CA ASP A 82 5.87 -13.23 -10.87
C ASP A 82 5.44 -12.82 -12.28
N GLN A 83 5.87 -11.69 -12.78
CA GLN A 83 5.55 -11.16 -14.11
C GLN A 83 4.05 -11.20 -14.46
N MET A 84 3.19 -10.92 -13.48
CA MET A 84 1.74 -10.91 -13.66
C MET A 84 1.32 -9.86 -14.70
N ASN A 85 0.41 -10.20 -15.62
CA ASN A 85 -0.19 -9.23 -16.53
C ASN A 85 -1.29 -8.42 -15.84
N LYS A 86 -0.91 -7.74 -14.75
CA LYS A 86 -1.79 -6.92 -13.91
C LYS A 86 -1.09 -5.63 -13.51
N THR A 87 -1.87 -4.58 -13.28
CA THR A 87 -1.35 -3.34 -12.68
C THR A 87 -1.47 -3.44 -11.17
N ILE A 88 -0.35 -3.54 -10.48
CA ILE A 88 -0.28 -3.65 -9.02
C ILE A 88 0.35 -2.39 -8.47
N VAL A 89 -0.38 -1.67 -7.65
CA VAL A 89 0.07 -0.46 -6.97
C VAL A 89 0.18 -0.74 -5.47
N ILE A 90 1.33 -0.50 -4.89
CA ILE A 90 1.55 -0.58 -3.44
C ILE A 90 1.59 0.83 -2.89
N THR A 91 0.83 1.07 -1.83
CA THR A 91 0.77 2.35 -1.13
C THR A 91 0.66 2.14 0.37
N GLY A 92 0.70 3.21 1.12
CA GLY A 92 0.60 3.16 2.59
C GLY A 92 0.62 4.56 3.19
N ALA A 93 0.91 4.63 4.47
CA ALA A 93 1.01 5.88 5.20
C ALA A 93 2.25 5.89 6.10
N MET A 94 2.99 7.00 6.10
CA MET A 94 4.04 7.24 7.09
C MET A 94 3.41 7.51 8.46
N ILE A 95 2.32 8.27 8.49
CA ILE A 95 1.54 8.56 9.68
C ILE A 95 0.20 7.81 9.55
N PRO A 96 -0.14 6.88 10.47
CA PRO A 96 -1.36 6.09 10.38
C PRO A 96 -2.62 6.95 10.21
N TYR A 97 -3.58 6.46 9.42
CA TYR A 97 -4.84 7.17 9.13
C TYR A 97 -5.62 7.55 10.40
N ALA A 98 -5.55 6.74 11.45
CA ALA A 98 -6.19 7.03 12.74
C ALA A 98 -5.72 8.35 13.39
N PHE A 99 -4.58 8.90 12.99
CA PHE A 99 -4.11 10.22 13.45
C PHE A 99 -4.79 11.41 12.74
N GLY A 100 -5.81 11.14 11.93
CA GLY A 100 -6.66 12.16 11.34
C GLY A 100 -5.94 13.07 10.35
N THR A 101 -6.06 14.38 10.51
CA THR A 101 -5.53 15.37 9.57
C THR A 101 -4.02 15.37 9.44
N SER A 102 -3.30 14.78 10.38
CA SER A 102 -1.84 14.62 10.32
C SER A 102 -1.41 13.45 9.43
N SER A 103 -2.33 12.56 9.06
CA SER A 103 -2.02 11.38 8.24
C SER A 103 -1.89 11.73 6.76
N ASP A 104 -0.87 11.16 6.11
CA ASP A 104 -0.70 11.15 4.67
C ASP A 104 -1.48 10.02 3.97
N GLY A 105 -2.12 9.12 4.74
CA GLY A 105 -2.78 7.92 4.21
C GLY A 105 -3.89 8.21 3.22
N PHE A 106 -4.72 9.21 3.49
CA PHE A 106 -5.83 9.58 2.60
C PHE A 106 -5.33 10.13 1.25
N PHE A 107 -4.29 10.96 1.29
CA PHE A 107 -3.65 11.49 0.10
C PHE A 107 -3.00 10.40 -0.75
N ASN A 108 -2.26 9.50 -0.11
CA ASN A 108 -1.60 8.39 -0.80
C ASN A 108 -2.62 7.41 -1.41
N LEU A 109 -3.72 7.10 -0.70
CA LEU A 109 -4.78 6.24 -1.22
C LEU A 109 -5.46 6.85 -2.43
N GLY A 110 -5.81 8.13 -2.38
CA GLY A 110 -6.39 8.84 -3.53
C GLY A 110 -5.47 8.85 -4.74
N SER A 111 -4.18 9.08 -4.51
CA SER A 111 -3.15 8.99 -5.57
C SER A 111 -3.06 7.57 -6.15
N ALA A 112 -3.06 6.54 -5.30
CA ALA A 112 -3.02 5.15 -5.75
C ALA A 112 -4.24 4.77 -6.60
N LEU A 113 -5.44 5.20 -6.20
CA LEU A 113 -6.67 5.01 -6.97
C LEU A 113 -6.61 5.68 -8.35
N ALA A 114 -6.04 6.87 -8.43
CA ALA A 114 -5.87 7.57 -9.71
C ALA A 114 -4.86 6.86 -10.62
N PHE A 115 -3.68 6.52 -10.09
CA PHE A 115 -2.62 5.92 -10.88
C PHE A 115 -2.92 4.48 -11.33
N VAL A 116 -3.56 3.66 -10.50
CA VAL A 116 -3.86 2.27 -10.89
C VAL A 116 -4.77 2.19 -12.10
N GLN A 117 -5.60 3.20 -12.35
CA GLN A 117 -6.51 3.26 -13.49
C GLN A 117 -5.79 3.49 -14.81
N VAL A 118 -4.65 4.19 -14.80
CA VAL A 118 -3.97 4.68 -16.01
C VAL A 118 -2.64 4.02 -16.29
N LEU A 119 -1.99 3.41 -15.29
CA LEU A 119 -0.72 2.73 -15.47
C LEU A 119 -0.89 1.40 -16.23
N SER A 120 0.11 1.08 -17.05
CA SER A 120 0.21 -0.20 -17.74
C SER A 120 0.45 -1.35 -16.75
N PRO A 121 0.22 -2.63 -17.14
CA PRO A 121 0.58 -3.77 -16.30
C PRO A 121 2.02 -3.69 -15.79
N GLY A 122 2.20 -3.93 -14.52
CA GLY A 122 3.47 -3.82 -13.81
C GLY A 122 3.27 -3.60 -12.31
N VAL A 123 4.36 -3.55 -11.57
CA VAL A 123 4.35 -3.30 -10.13
C VAL A 123 4.93 -1.91 -9.84
N TYR A 124 4.20 -1.14 -9.08
CA TYR A 124 4.49 0.25 -8.78
C TYR A 124 4.35 0.55 -7.29
N ILE A 125 5.10 1.52 -6.82
CA ILE A 125 4.88 2.16 -5.53
C ILE A 125 4.29 3.55 -5.79
N VAL A 126 3.21 3.88 -5.07
CA VAL A 126 2.61 5.21 -5.11
C VAL A 126 2.68 5.81 -3.72
N MET A 127 3.52 6.79 -3.57
CA MET A 127 3.76 7.53 -2.32
C MET A 127 4.07 8.99 -2.63
N ASN A 128 3.73 9.87 -1.72
CA ASN A 128 4.06 11.31 -1.81
C ASN A 128 3.53 11.99 -3.09
N GLY A 129 2.41 11.51 -3.66
CA GLY A 129 1.82 12.06 -4.89
C GLY A 129 2.52 11.64 -6.19
N LYS A 130 3.44 10.69 -6.12
CA LYS A 130 4.19 10.16 -7.27
C LYS A 130 4.00 8.67 -7.41
N PHE A 131 4.16 8.17 -8.63
CA PHE A 131 4.33 6.74 -8.88
C PHE A 131 5.77 6.42 -9.25
N TYR A 132 6.21 5.24 -8.88
CA TYR A 132 7.54 4.72 -9.15
C TYR A 132 7.44 3.27 -9.62
N HIS A 133 8.21 2.89 -10.63
CA HIS A 133 8.45 1.48 -10.88
C HIS A 133 9.15 0.83 -9.68
N TRP A 134 8.81 -0.39 -9.38
CA TRP A 134 9.34 -1.14 -8.22
C TRP A 134 10.87 -1.14 -8.09
N ASN A 135 11.58 -1.12 -9.24
CA ASN A 135 13.05 -1.17 -9.32
C ASN A 135 13.71 0.22 -9.44
N LYS A 136 12.94 1.29 -9.36
CA LYS A 136 13.40 2.67 -9.52
C LYS A 136 13.06 3.55 -8.31
N VAL A 137 12.91 2.93 -7.14
CA VAL A 137 12.46 3.64 -5.93
C VAL A 137 13.17 3.13 -4.69
N ARG A 138 13.41 4.04 -3.76
CA ARG A 138 13.78 3.74 -2.38
C ARG A 138 13.03 4.63 -1.40
N LYS A 139 12.90 4.16 -0.16
CA LYS A 139 12.52 5.00 0.97
C LYS A 139 13.78 5.65 1.55
N ASN A 140 13.83 6.97 1.56
CA ASN A 140 14.85 7.70 2.30
C ASN A 140 14.48 7.62 3.79
N ARG A 141 15.31 6.96 4.59
CA ARG A 141 15.00 6.71 6.00
C ARG A 141 15.22 7.93 6.89
N ASP A 142 16.02 8.88 6.45
CA ASP A 142 16.30 10.11 7.21
C ASP A 142 15.14 11.11 7.09
N THR A 143 14.50 11.15 5.92
CA THR A 143 13.41 12.09 5.64
C THR A 143 12.02 11.46 5.66
N GLY A 144 11.93 10.13 5.55
CA GLY A 144 10.67 9.39 5.41
C GLY A 144 10.02 9.45 4.03
N TYR A 145 10.59 10.18 3.08
CA TYR A 145 10.06 10.28 1.72
C TYR A 145 10.54 9.13 0.82
N PHE A 146 9.73 8.83 -0.18
CA PHE A 146 10.11 7.96 -1.29
C PHE A 146 10.73 8.79 -2.40
N GLU A 147 11.80 8.27 -2.98
CA GLU A 147 12.57 8.98 -4.02
C GLU A 147 13.02 8.02 -5.13
N SER A 148 13.21 8.58 -6.33
CA SER A 148 13.72 7.80 -7.47
C SER A 148 15.16 7.37 -7.22
N LEU A 149 15.48 6.14 -7.65
CA LEU A 149 16.85 5.73 -7.91
C LEU A 149 17.26 6.29 -9.29
N GLU A 150 18.38 6.94 -9.34
CA GLU A 150 18.99 7.40 -10.59
C GLU A 150 19.41 6.24 -11.51
#